data_6ce24ae0832d0c24983201d5d955b1f4
#
_entry.id   6ce24ae0832d0c24983201d5d955b1f4
#
_cell.length_a   1.000
_cell.length_b   1.000
_cell.length_c   1.000
_cell.angle_alpha   90.00
_cell.angle_beta   90.00
_cell.angle_gamma   90.00
#
_symmetry.space_group_name_H-M   'P 1'
#
loop_
_entity.id
_entity.type
_entity.pdbx_description
1 polymer ?
#
loop_
_entity_poly.entity_id
_entity_poly.type
_entity_poly.pdbx_seq_one_letter_code
_entity_poly.pdbx_strand_id
1 'polypeptide(L)'
;CDAISREVTSYSALRPEDYLNGFEPDAAAKQRDVAEPHPWRRYFARGIDLALVGLPVSFVQYVLLHRNYTTVSRWEDIVCALIGWGLLLLLEPLLLARFGTTAGKWCMGITVTRPDGERLSYSEALNRTALVWFYGAGLGLPLVELVCSYLSYRRYTRGEELAWEEGSVERFDGRGTGKMALLCAASWAVCGTLTVAMALAAMLPPNRGDLTVAEFAENVNFYRDFFDYGERWSLDENGEWAENQYENVVYFGGGDGPAPFTYTVEDGTLRAVHWAYTETAETIYGTGDENARMAYLALAAAQKGTSLFNIRSVVKQIGSNSWEGDADYSAAWKNVEMRYDARIKGEYYYGEGFFLSMQDGQPITVTLTFDARLAE
;
A
#
# COMPACT_ATOMS: atom_id res chain seq x y z
N CYS A 1 33.11 37.79 -21.66
CA CYS A 1 33.24 39.23 -21.30
C CYS A 1 32.86 40.14 -22.48
N ASP A 2 33.23 39.82 -23.71
CA ASP A 2 33.01 40.73 -24.88
C ASP A 2 31.52 40.82 -25.32
N ALA A 3 30.71 39.82 -25.11
CA ALA A 3 29.28 39.85 -25.44
C ALA A 3 28.50 40.78 -24.48
N ILE A 4 28.81 40.68 -23.17
CA ILE A 4 28.19 41.55 -22.15
C ILE A 4 28.62 43.03 -22.34
N SER A 5 29.88 43.26 -22.73
CA SER A 5 30.40 44.61 -22.98
C SER A 5 29.75 45.25 -24.20
N ARG A 6 29.39 44.47 -25.24
CA ARG A 6 28.67 44.99 -26.42
C ARG A 6 27.21 45.33 -26.13
N GLU A 7 26.55 44.51 -25.28
CA GLU A 7 25.17 44.80 -24.87
C GLU A 7 25.09 46.06 -24.00
N VAL A 8 26.00 46.22 -23.04
CA VAL A 8 26.03 47.44 -22.17
C VAL A 8 26.36 48.70 -22.96
N THR A 9 27.24 48.61 -23.97
CA THR A 9 27.53 49.76 -24.85
C THR A 9 26.37 50.12 -25.80
N SER A 10 25.51 49.17 -26.16
CA SER A 10 24.33 49.46 -26.97
C SER A 10 23.26 50.22 -26.17
N TYR A 11 23.11 49.89 -24.87
CA TYR A 11 22.16 50.61 -24.01
C TYR A 11 22.56 52.04 -23.67
N SER A 12 23.85 52.36 -23.63
CA SER A 12 24.33 53.70 -23.36
C SER A 12 24.27 54.65 -24.59
N ALA A 13 23.97 54.11 -25.77
CA ALA A 13 23.83 54.89 -26.99
C ALA A 13 22.37 55.24 -27.33
N LEU A 14 21.38 54.75 -26.59
CA LEU A 14 19.98 55.08 -26.78
C LEU A 14 19.67 56.45 -26.13
N ARG A 15 19.08 57.37 -26.89
CA ARG A 15 18.62 58.67 -26.37
C ARG A 15 17.37 58.44 -25.50
N PRO A 16 17.09 59.32 -24.51
CA PRO A 16 15.89 59.24 -23.69
C PRO A 16 14.59 59.16 -24.50
N GLU A 17 14.55 59.76 -25.68
CA GLU A 17 13.43 59.72 -26.60
C GLU A 17 13.21 58.36 -27.29
N ASP A 18 14.24 57.54 -27.42
CA ASP A 18 14.14 56.18 -27.97
C ASP A 18 13.47 55.25 -26.97
N TYR A 19 13.51 55.55 -25.66
CA TYR A 19 12.77 54.86 -24.61
C TYR A 19 11.27 55.17 -24.65
N LEU A 20 10.87 56.29 -25.18
CA LEU A 20 9.47 56.73 -25.24
C LEU A 20 8.75 56.27 -26.51
N ASN A 21 9.50 56.02 -27.60
CA ASN A 21 8.91 55.84 -28.94
C ASN A 21 9.11 54.46 -29.58
N GLY A 22 9.63 53.48 -28.93
CA GLY A 22 9.84 52.24 -29.70
C GLY A 22 10.50 51.07 -29.06
N PHE A 23 10.50 50.92 -27.75
CA PHE A 23 10.72 49.62 -27.18
C PHE A 23 9.41 48.84 -27.29
N GLU A 24 9.09 48.32 -28.48
CA GLU A 24 8.22 47.19 -28.54
C GLU A 24 8.99 46.04 -27.85
N PRO A 25 8.57 45.61 -26.66
CA PRO A 25 9.17 44.43 -26.06
C PRO A 25 9.02 43.32 -27.10
N ASP A 26 10.14 42.68 -27.39
CA ASP A 26 10.20 41.52 -28.29
C ASP A 26 8.91 40.73 -28.17
N ALA A 27 8.24 40.36 -29.25
CA ALA A 27 6.97 39.66 -29.22
C ALA A 27 7.07 38.37 -28.37
N ALA A 28 8.26 37.80 -28.27
CA ALA A 28 8.58 36.71 -27.34
C ALA A 28 8.62 37.15 -25.86
N ALA A 29 8.99 38.44 -25.59
CA ALA A 29 8.93 39.00 -24.23
C ALA A 29 7.50 39.48 -23.87
N LYS A 30 6.69 39.89 -24.86
CA LYS A 30 5.28 40.25 -24.67
C LYS A 30 4.36 39.05 -24.45
N GLN A 31 4.78 37.82 -24.81
CA GLN A 31 4.07 36.57 -24.52
C GLN A 31 4.51 35.88 -23.23
N ARG A 32 5.49 36.42 -22.55
CA ARG A 32 5.60 36.15 -21.11
C ARG A 32 4.58 37.05 -20.38
N ASP A 33 3.31 36.73 -20.51
CA ASP A 33 2.44 36.84 -19.36
C ASP A 33 3.20 36.07 -18.30
N VAL A 34 3.86 36.79 -17.39
CA VAL A 34 4.47 36.21 -16.19
C VAL A 34 3.28 35.70 -15.41
N ALA A 35 2.83 34.51 -15.82
CA ALA A 35 1.78 33.82 -15.14
C ALA A 35 2.23 33.75 -13.68
N GLU A 36 1.44 34.33 -12.78
CA GLU A 36 1.76 34.33 -11.36
C GLU A 36 2.23 32.93 -10.98
N PRO A 37 3.36 32.82 -10.30
CA PRO A 37 3.91 31.49 -9.99
C PRO A 37 2.90 30.67 -9.19
N HIS A 38 2.48 29.53 -9.72
CA HIS A 38 1.52 28.63 -9.08
C HIS A 38 2.16 27.30 -8.64
N PRO A 39 3.14 27.32 -7.73
CA PRO A 39 3.89 26.13 -7.33
C PRO A 39 2.97 25.05 -6.72
N TRP A 40 1.96 25.46 -5.96
CA TRP A 40 0.99 24.55 -5.34
C TRP A 40 0.13 23.80 -6.36
N ARG A 41 -0.24 24.40 -7.47
CA ARG A 41 -0.96 23.70 -8.54
C ARG A 41 -0.13 22.56 -9.12
N ARG A 42 1.17 22.79 -9.35
CA ARG A 42 2.12 21.77 -9.82
C ARG A 42 2.26 20.63 -8.82
N TYR A 43 2.42 20.95 -7.53
CA TYR A 43 2.55 19.98 -6.45
C TYR A 43 1.30 19.10 -6.35
N PHE A 44 0.12 19.68 -6.27
CA PHE A 44 -1.13 18.90 -6.16
C PHE A 44 -1.43 18.10 -7.45
N ALA A 45 -1.12 18.63 -8.62
CA ALA A 45 -1.23 17.91 -9.88
C ALA A 45 -0.38 16.61 -9.84
N ARG A 46 0.88 16.71 -9.41
CA ARG A 46 1.77 15.58 -9.28
C ARG A 46 1.26 14.56 -8.27
N GLY A 47 0.77 15.01 -7.13
CA GLY A 47 0.18 14.15 -6.11
C GLY A 47 -1.03 13.36 -6.63
N ILE A 48 -1.92 13.98 -7.43
CA ILE A 48 -3.06 13.30 -8.06
C ILE A 48 -2.57 12.26 -9.08
N ASP A 49 -1.61 12.63 -9.93
CA ASP A 49 -1.06 11.70 -10.94
C ASP A 49 -0.41 10.47 -10.28
N LEU A 50 0.36 10.66 -9.19
CA LEU A 50 0.94 9.56 -8.42
C LEU A 50 -0.13 8.70 -7.75
N ALA A 51 -1.17 9.29 -7.19
CA ALA A 51 -2.28 8.55 -6.58
C ALA A 51 -3.01 7.67 -7.61
N LEU A 52 -3.23 8.19 -8.82
CA LEU A 52 -3.85 7.44 -9.92
C LEU A 52 -2.97 6.29 -10.41
N VAL A 53 -1.67 6.51 -10.55
CA VAL A 53 -0.70 5.47 -10.93
C VAL A 53 -0.49 4.46 -9.80
N GLY A 54 -0.69 4.87 -8.56
CA GLY A 54 -0.69 3.97 -7.41
C GLY A 54 -1.81 2.93 -7.41
N LEU A 55 -2.96 3.21 -8.05
CA LEU A 55 -4.09 2.26 -8.09
C LEU A 55 -3.74 0.91 -8.74
N PRO A 56 -3.15 0.82 -9.95
CA PRO A 56 -2.74 -0.45 -10.51
C PRO A 56 -1.67 -1.16 -9.66
N VAL A 57 -0.78 -0.44 -9.00
CA VAL A 57 0.20 -1.03 -8.07
C VAL A 57 -0.54 -1.65 -6.88
N SER A 58 -1.47 -0.92 -6.26
CA SER A 58 -2.32 -1.42 -5.18
C SER A 58 -3.17 -2.61 -5.61
N PHE A 59 -3.68 -2.61 -6.84
CA PHE A 59 -4.43 -3.73 -7.38
C PHE A 59 -3.57 -5.00 -7.46
N VAL A 60 -2.35 -4.89 -7.98
CA VAL A 60 -1.42 -6.03 -8.01
C VAL A 60 -1.11 -6.53 -6.61
N GLN A 61 -0.77 -5.63 -5.67
CA GLN A 61 -0.42 -6.01 -4.31
C GLN A 61 -1.58 -6.68 -3.55
N TYR A 62 -2.75 -6.05 -3.56
CA TYR A 62 -3.84 -6.47 -2.70
C TYR A 62 -4.79 -7.47 -3.38
N VAL A 63 -5.05 -7.33 -4.69
CA VAL A 63 -6.03 -8.19 -5.37
C VAL A 63 -5.37 -9.40 -6.02
N LEU A 64 -4.18 -9.25 -6.61
CA LEU A 64 -3.50 -10.37 -7.27
C LEU A 64 -2.58 -11.14 -6.31
N LEU A 65 -1.82 -10.43 -5.47
CA LEU A 65 -0.85 -11.05 -4.56
C LEU A 65 -1.37 -11.24 -3.14
N HIS A 66 -2.60 -10.79 -2.84
CA HIS A 66 -3.25 -10.87 -1.52
C HIS A 66 -2.35 -10.43 -0.36
N ARG A 67 -1.50 -9.41 -0.59
CA ARG A 67 -0.57 -8.93 0.44
C ARG A 67 -1.29 -8.30 1.61
N ASN A 68 -0.83 -8.65 2.81
CA ASN A 68 -1.33 -8.07 4.05
C ASN A 68 -0.68 -6.71 4.29
N TYR A 69 -1.46 -5.63 4.25
CA TYR A 69 -0.97 -4.28 4.47
C TYR A 69 -0.39 -4.03 5.88
N THR A 70 -0.65 -4.91 6.86
CA THR A 70 -0.14 -4.77 8.23
C THR A 70 1.25 -5.35 8.41
N THR A 71 1.69 -6.22 7.50
CA THR A 71 3.01 -6.89 7.53
C THR A 71 3.97 -6.37 6.47
N VAL A 72 3.50 -5.45 5.60
CA VAL A 72 4.34 -4.85 4.54
C VAL A 72 5.57 -4.19 5.15
N SER A 73 6.74 -4.57 4.67
CA SER A 73 8.00 -3.98 5.10
C SER A 73 8.22 -2.59 4.49
N ARG A 74 9.02 -1.75 5.15
CA ARG A 74 9.40 -0.43 4.60
C ARG A 74 10.09 -0.51 3.24
N TRP A 75 10.79 -1.61 2.97
CA TRP A 75 11.45 -1.84 1.69
C TRP A 75 10.45 -2.11 0.57
N GLU A 76 9.39 -2.86 0.85
CA GLU A 76 8.30 -3.09 -0.11
C GLU A 76 7.59 -1.78 -0.45
N ASP A 77 7.32 -0.92 0.54
CA ASP A 77 6.75 0.41 0.31
C ASP A 77 7.64 1.25 -0.62
N ILE A 78 8.97 1.25 -0.39
CA ILE A 78 9.93 1.96 -1.23
C ILE A 78 9.92 1.40 -2.66
N VAL A 79 9.96 0.08 -2.82
CA VAL A 79 9.93 -0.58 -4.13
C VAL A 79 8.63 -0.23 -4.88
N CYS A 80 7.49 -0.28 -4.22
CA CYS A 80 6.19 0.08 -4.80
C CYS A 80 6.12 1.57 -5.18
N ALA A 81 6.68 2.44 -4.36
CA ALA A 81 6.81 3.86 -4.69
C ALA A 81 7.68 4.07 -5.94
N LEU A 82 8.82 3.39 -6.04
CA LEU A 82 9.70 3.44 -7.21
C LEU A 82 9.02 2.88 -8.47
N ILE A 83 8.25 1.80 -8.35
CA ILE A 83 7.43 1.29 -9.46
C ILE A 83 6.42 2.34 -9.90
N GLY A 84 5.71 2.98 -8.96
CA GLY A 84 4.78 4.06 -9.25
C GLY A 84 5.43 5.23 -9.99
N TRP A 85 6.61 5.67 -9.54
CA TRP A 85 7.39 6.70 -10.23
C TRP A 85 7.85 6.26 -11.62
N GLY A 86 8.30 5.01 -11.78
CA GLY A 86 8.67 4.43 -13.08
C GLY A 86 7.50 4.39 -14.06
N LEU A 87 6.33 3.98 -13.61
CA LEU A 87 5.10 4.00 -14.41
C LEU A 87 4.73 5.43 -14.82
N LEU A 88 4.83 6.39 -13.89
CA LEU A 88 4.55 7.79 -14.20
C LEU A 88 5.55 8.35 -15.23
N LEU A 89 6.84 7.97 -15.15
CA LEU A 89 7.87 8.35 -16.12
C LEU A 89 7.54 7.89 -17.55
N LEU A 90 6.81 6.79 -17.69
CA LEU A 90 6.38 6.27 -19.00
C LEU A 90 5.03 6.84 -19.44
N LEU A 91 4.08 6.97 -18.53
CA LEU A 91 2.71 7.39 -18.84
C LEU A 91 2.56 8.90 -19.01
N GLU A 92 3.24 9.71 -18.19
CA GLU A 92 3.15 11.17 -18.28
C GLU A 92 3.57 11.70 -19.66
N PRO A 93 4.72 11.29 -20.26
CA PRO A 93 5.09 11.72 -21.60
C PRO A 93 4.06 11.37 -22.66
N LEU A 94 3.47 10.18 -22.56
CA LEU A 94 2.42 9.74 -23.48
C LEU A 94 1.19 10.64 -23.39
N LEU A 95 0.75 10.96 -22.18
CA LEU A 95 -0.40 11.83 -21.93
C LEU A 95 -0.12 13.28 -22.37
N LEU A 96 1.08 13.80 -22.09
CA LEU A 96 1.49 15.14 -22.52
C LEU A 96 1.57 15.24 -24.05
N ALA A 97 2.16 14.24 -24.72
CA ALA A 97 2.23 14.24 -26.19
C ALA A 97 0.83 14.10 -26.82
N ARG A 98 -0.05 13.31 -26.22
CA ARG A 98 -1.38 13.04 -26.79
C ARG A 98 -2.43 14.11 -26.48
N PHE A 99 -2.40 14.64 -25.24
CA PHE A 99 -3.45 15.55 -24.71
C PHE A 99 -2.91 16.90 -24.25
N GLY A 100 -1.60 17.09 -24.12
CA GLY A 100 -0.99 18.31 -23.57
C GLY A 100 -1.18 18.44 -22.05
N THR A 101 -1.74 17.43 -21.39
CA THR A 101 -2.02 17.46 -19.95
C THR A 101 -2.09 16.03 -19.40
N THR A 102 -1.96 15.90 -18.07
CA THR A 102 -2.26 14.65 -17.33
C THR A 102 -3.56 14.83 -16.54
N ALA A 103 -4.08 13.78 -15.94
CA ALA A 103 -5.29 13.88 -15.13
C ALA A 103 -5.12 14.85 -13.95
N GLY A 104 -3.99 14.78 -13.23
CA GLY A 104 -3.69 15.71 -12.13
C GLY A 104 -3.49 17.15 -12.62
N LYS A 105 -2.76 17.34 -13.72
CA LYS A 105 -2.60 18.65 -14.35
C LYS A 105 -3.93 19.21 -14.83
N TRP A 106 -4.76 18.40 -15.44
CA TRP A 106 -6.11 18.80 -15.84
C TRP A 106 -6.95 19.25 -14.65
N CYS A 107 -6.93 18.52 -13.53
CA CYS A 107 -7.63 18.92 -12.29
C CYS A 107 -7.16 20.30 -11.80
N MET A 108 -5.88 20.58 -11.92
CA MET A 108 -5.26 21.85 -11.49
C MET A 108 -5.27 22.92 -12.57
N GLY A 109 -5.89 22.69 -13.74
CA GLY A 109 -5.97 23.65 -14.83
C GLY A 109 -4.64 23.93 -15.50
N ILE A 110 -3.77 22.92 -15.62
CA ILE A 110 -2.43 23.04 -16.21
C ILE A 110 -2.41 22.33 -17.56
N THR A 111 -1.96 23.04 -18.59
CA THR A 111 -1.67 22.50 -19.92
C THR A 111 -0.21 22.77 -20.27
N VAL A 112 0.46 21.80 -20.86
CA VAL A 112 1.88 21.89 -21.26
C VAL A 112 1.96 21.85 -22.77
N THR A 113 2.60 22.86 -23.36
CA THR A 113 2.76 22.99 -24.81
C THR A 113 4.19 23.41 -25.13
N ARG A 114 4.58 23.36 -26.41
CA ARG A 114 5.75 24.07 -26.91
C ARG A 114 5.52 25.60 -26.87
N PRO A 115 6.59 26.39 -26.99
CA PRO A 115 6.45 27.85 -27.07
C PRO A 115 5.57 28.34 -28.25
N ASP A 116 5.56 27.61 -29.36
CA ASP A 116 4.72 27.86 -30.54
C ASP A 116 3.23 27.51 -30.33
N GLY A 117 2.89 26.87 -29.18
CA GLY A 117 1.54 26.44 -28.84
C GLY A 117 1.21 25.02 -29.30
N GLU A 118 2.10 24.35 -30.02
CA GLU A 118 1.92 22.95 -30.40
C GLU A 118 2.13 22.00 -29.22
N ARG A 119 1.71 20.75 -29.36
CA ARG A 119 1.94 19.70 -28.36
C ARG A 119 3.39 19.24 -28.40
N LEU A 120 3.90 18.85 -27.23
CA LEU A 120 5.20 18.21 -27.13
C LEU A 120 5.19 16.86 -27.89
N SER A 121 6.29 16.54 -28.56
CA SER A 121 6.56 15.18 -29.00
C SER A 121 6.80 14.26 -27.79
N TYR A 122 6.68 12.95 -27.97
CA TYR A 122 6.94 12.00 -26.89
C TYR A 122 8.34 12.15 -26.29
N SER A 123 9.37 12.36 -27.14
CA SER A 123 10.75 12.51 -26.69
C SER A 123 10.98 13.81 -25.88
N GLU A 124 10.38 14.93 -26.28
CA GLU A 124 10.44 16.17 -25.52
C GLU A 124 9.72 16.05 -24.18
N ALA A 125 8.52 15.43 -24.19
CA ALA A 125 7.77 15.17 -22.98
C ALA A 125 8.51 14.21 -22.03
N LEU A 126 9.18 13.18 -22.55
CA LEU A 126 9.99 12.24 -21.77
C LEU A 126 11.20 12.94 -21.12
N ASN A 127 11.94 13.75 -21.91
CA ASN A 127 13.04 14.54 -21.37
C ASN A 127 12.57 15.46 -20.24
N ARG A 128 11.47 16.19 -20.49
CA ARG A 128 10.85 17.05 -19.49
C ARG A 128 10.47 16.29 -18.22
N THR A 129 9.77 15.14 -18.35
CA THR A 129 9.33 14.33 -17.21
C THR A 129 10.54 13.75 -16.45
N ALA A 130 11.59 13.31 -17.15
CA ALA A 130 12.84 12.87 -16.54
C ALA A 130 13.50 13.99 -15.73
N LEU A 131 13.61 15.19 -16.28
CA LEU A 131 14.17 16.35 -15.57
C LEU A 131 13.35 16.74 -14.34
N VAL A 132 12.01 16.67 -14.42
CA VAL A 132 11.12 16.85 -13.24
C VAL A 132 11.39 15.78 -12.20
N TRP A 133 11.59 14.52 -12.61
CA TRP A 133 11.85 13.44 -11.67
C TRP A 133 13.20 13.59 -10.97
N PHE A 134 14.26 13.93 -11.72
CA PHE A 134 15.60 14.14 -11.15
C PHE A 134 15.69 15.41 -10.30
N TYR A 135 15.32 16.56 -10.85
CA TYR A 135 15.55 17.86 -10.22
C TYR A 135 14.37 18.37 -9.39
N GLY A 136 13.15 17.92 -9.70
CA GLY A 136 11.94 18.32 -8.99
C GLY A 136 11.55 17.38 -7.87
N ALA A 137 11.56 16.07 -8.13
CA ALA A 137 11.11 15.05 -7.20
C ALA A 137 12.25 14.25 -6.53
N GLY A 138 13.53 14.53 -6.85
CA GLY A 138 14.66 13.90 -6.18
C GLY A 138 14.63 12.37 -6.24
N LEU A 139 14.21 11.78 -7.38
CA LEU A 139 14.04 10.34 -7.61
C LEU A 139 12.97 9.69 -6.71
N GLY A 140 12.09 10.45 -6.08
CA GLY A 140 11.11 9.94 -5.12
C GLY A 140 11.69 9.52 -3.76
N LEU A 141 12.97 9.86 -3.49
CA LEU A 141 13.59 9.60 -2.20
C LEU A 141 13.17 10.68 -1.18
N PRO A 142 12.54 10.34 -0.04
CA PRO A 142 11.82 11.30 0.80
C PRO A 142 12.63 12.53 1.23
N LEU A 143 13.88 12.38 1.64
CA LEU A 143 14.74 13.50 2.05
C LEU A 143 15.23 14.31 0.84
N VAL A 144 15.56 13.62 -0.26
CA VAL A 144 16.03 14.26 -1.50
C VAL A 144 14.87 15.01 -2.15
N GLU A 145 13.68 14.41 -2.18
CA GLU A 145 12.45 15.03 -2.68
C GLU A 145 12.15 16.35 -1.96
N LEU A 146 12.25 16.36 -0.63
CA LEU A 146 12.00 17.57 0.17
C LEU A 146 12.99 18.70 -0.18
N VAL A 147 14.27 18.37 -0.34
CA VAL A 147 15.31 19.35 -0.73
C VAL A 147 15.09 19.82 -2.17
N CYS A 148 14.87 18.92 -3.11
CA CYS A 148 14.63 19.25 -4.51
C CYS A 148 13.37 20.10 -4.70
N SER A 149 12.28 19.73 -4.01
CA SER A 149 11.03 20.48 -4.03
C SER A 149 11.20 21.89 -3.45
N TYR A 150 11.94 22.04 -2.35
CA TYR A 150 12.24 23.35 -1.75
C TYR A 150 13.10 24.21 -2.67
N LEU A 151 14.16 23.65 -3.27
CA LEU A 151 15.03 24.37 -4.18
C LEU A 151 14.27 24.81 -5.46
N SER A 152 13.45 23.92 -6.00
CA SER A 152 12.60 24.20 -7.16
C SER A 152 11.56 25.29 -6.84
N TYR A 153 10.91 25.21 -5.67
CA TYR A 153 9.99 26.23 -5.19
C TYR A 153 10.68 27.60 -5.10
N ARG A 154 11.87 27.64 -4.49
CA ARG A 154 12.64 28.87 -4.31
C ARG A 154 13.08 29.49 -5.64
N ARG A 155 13.55 28.68 -6.62
CA ARG A 155 13.89 29.16 -7.97
C ARG A 155 12.67 29.70 -8.70
N TYR A 156 11.61 28.89 -8.71
CA TYR A 156 10.36 29.25 -9.38
C TYR A 156 9.74 30.56 -8.86
N THR A 157 9.71 30.77 -7.54
CA THR A 157 9.19 32.00 -6.94
C THR A 157 10.08 33.25 -7.18
N ARG A 158 11.33 33.05 -7.58
CA ARG A 158 12.24 34.10 -8.00
C ARG A 158 12.14 34.41 -9.48
N GLY A 159 11.30 33.71 -10.25
CA GLY A 159 11.21 33.83 -11.69
C GLY A 159 12.38 33.23 -12.46
N GLU A 160 13.19 32.38 -11.81
CA GLU A 160 14.27 31.62 -12.46
C GLU A 160 13.67 30.49 -13.27
N GLU A 161 14.19 30.20 -14.46
CA GLU A 161 13.77 29.06 -15.27
C GLU A 161 14.17 27.75 -14.56
N LEU A 162 13.25 26.79 -14.56
CA LEU A 162 13.51 25.46 -14.07
C LEU A 162 14.05 24.56 -15.19
N ALA A 163 14.90 23.59 -14.85
CA ALA A 163 15.55 22.72 -15.83
C ALA A 163 14.59 22.01 -16.81
N TRP A 164 13.36 21.78 -16.42
CA TRP A 164 12.32 21.13 -17.25
C TRP A 164 11.41 22.11 -18.00
N GLU A 165 11.63 23.42 -17.89
CA GLU A 165 10.86 24.45 -18.62
C GLU A 165 11.50 24.76 -19.97
N GLU A 166 12.76 24.36 -20.18
CA GLU A 166 13.42 24.51 -21.46
C GLU A 166 12.64 23.79 -22.58
N GLY A 167 12.22 24.52 -23.60
CA GLY A 167 11.44 24.00 -24.73
C GLY A 167 9.97 23.68 -24.42
N SER A 168 9.47 24.01 -23.23
CA SER A 168 8.07 23.82 -22.88
C SER A 168 7.50 24.98 -22.09
N VAL A 169 6.21 25.28 -22.30
CA VAL A 169 5.48 26.34 -21.61
C VAL A 169 4.28 25.73 -20.90
N GLU A 170 4.14 26.04 -19.61
CA GLU A 170 2.93 25.71 -18.85
C GLU A 170 1.94 26.85 -18.92
N ARG A 171 0.72 26.52 -19.31
CA ARG A 171 -0.40 27.46 -19.34
C ARG A 171 -1.37 27.09 -18.22
N PHE A 172 -1.81 28.09 -17.49
CA PHE A 172 -2.78 27.95 -16.40
C PHE A 172 -4.12 28.49 -16.87
N ASP A 173 -5.19 27.72 -16.75
CA ASP A 173 -6.54 28.22 -16.99
C ASP A 173 -7.02 29.09 -15.82
N GLY A 174 -8.04 29.92 -16.09
CA GLY A 174 -8.66 30.82 -15.11
C GLY A 174 -9.55 30.09 -14.07
N ARG A 175 -9.33 28.80 -13.85
CA ARG A 175 -10.12 27.98 -12.94
C ARG A 175 -9.99 28.47 -11.50
N GLY A 176 -11.12 28.73 -10.85
CA GLY A 176 -11.17 29.23 -9.47
C GLY A 176 -10.61 28.22 -8.46
N THR A 177 -9.95 28.73 -7.41
CA THR A 177 -9.30 27.92 -6.36
C THR A 177 -10.25 26.91 -5.71
N GLY A 178 -11.53 27.28 -5.47
CA GLY A 178 -12.53 26.37 -4.87
C GLY A 178 -12.81 25.14 -5.75
N LYS A 179 -12.89 25.32 -7.09
CA LYS A 179 -13.09 24.20 -8.01
C LYS A 179 -11.88 23.26 -8.04
N MET A 180 -10.67 23.80 -8.04
CA MET A 180 -9.44 23.01 -7.99
C MET A 180 -9.31 22.25 -6.69
N ALA A 181 -9.59 22.90 -5.54
CA ALA A 181 -9.58 22.25 -4.24
C ALA A 181 -10.60 21.10 -4.17
N LEU A 182 -11.80 21.31 -4.72
CA LEU A 182 -12.82 20.25 -4.79
C LEU A 182 -12.36 19.06 -5.64
N LEU A 183 -11.83 19.32 -6.85
CA LEU A 183 -11.32 18.27 -7.74
C LEU A 183 -10.16 17.50 -7.10
N CYS A 184 -9.25 18.21 -6.44
CA CYS A 184 -8.15 17.61 -5.70
C CYS A 184 -8.65 16.70 -4.58
N ALA A 185 -9.52 17.22 -3.71
CA ALA A 185 -10.10 16.46 -2.61
C ALA A 185 -10.89 15.24 -3.11
N ALA A 186 -11.68 15.39 -4.18
CA ALA A 186 -12.42 14.30 -4.79
C ALA A 186 -11.50 13.22 -5.37
N SER A 187 -10.42 13.61 -6.06
CA SER A 187 -9.43 12.67 -6.61
C SER A 187 -8.76 11.86 -5.50
N TRP A 188 -8.30 12.53 -4.44
CA TRP A 188 -7.68 11.85 -3.30
C TRP A 188 -8.66 10.95 -2.55
N ALA A 189 -9.92 11.39 -2.37
CA ALA A 189 -10.97 10.59 -1.74
C ALA A 189 -11.27 9.33 -2.56
N VAL A 190 -11.41 9.45 -3.86
CA VAL A 190 -11.67 8.31 -4.76
C VAL A 190 -10.49 7.33 -4.76
N CYS A 191 -9.25 7.82 -5.00
CA CYS A 191 -8.08 6.96 -5.01
C CYS A 191 -7.86 6.28 -3.65
N GLY A 192 -7.95 7.03 -2.54
CA GLY A 192 -7.80 6.50 -1.20
C GLY A 192 -8.88 5.45 -0.86
N THR A 193 -10.14 5.73 -1.20
CA THR A 193 -11.25 4.78 -0.99
C THR A 193 -11.03 3.49 -1.77
N LEU A 194 -10.62 3.58 -3.04
CA LEU A 194 -10.34 2.40 -3.86
C LEU A 194 -9.17 1.59 -3.31
N THR A 195 -8.07 2.24 -2.90
CA THR A 195 -6.92 1.55 -2.29
C THR A 195 -7.33 0.84 -1.00
N VAL A 196 -8.06 1.51 -0.11
CA VAL A 196 -8.55 0.90 1.14
C VAL A 196 -9.51 -0.25 0.83
N ALA A 197 -10.40 -0.09 -0.14
CA ALA A 197 -11.32 -1.16 -0.54
C ALA A 197 -10.57 -2.40 -1.06
N MET A 198 -9.52 -2.22 -1.87
CA MET A 198 -8.67 -3.32 -2.33
C MET A 198 -7.93 -3.99 -1.18
N ALA A 199 -7.37 -3.22 -0.24
CA ALA A 199 -6.68 -3.77 0.94
C ALA A 199 -7.64 -4.55 1.87
N LEU A 200 -8.87 -4.09 2.03
CA LEU A 200 -9.90 -4.81 2.79
C LEU A 200 -10.42 -6.03 2.04
N ALA A 201 -10.51 -5.97 0.70
CA ALA A 201 -10.87 -7.11 -0.12
C ALA A 201 -9.85 -8.26 0.00
N ALA A 202 -8.56 -7.92 0.10
CA ALA A 202 -7.49 -8.89 0.32
C ALA A 202 -7.63 -9.69 1.62
N MET A 203 -8.38 -9.19 2.60
CA MET A 203 -8.65 -9.90 3.87
C MET A 203 -9.80 -10.91 3.78
N LEU A 204 -10.60 -10.87 2.71
CA LEU A 204 -11.71 -11.81 2.57
C LEU A 204 -11.20 -13.15 2.05
N PRO A 205 -11.65 -14.28 2.65
CA PRO A 205 -11.22 -15.59 2.21
C PRO A 205 -11.80 -15.96 0.84
N PRO A 206 -11.17 -16.90 0.11
CA PRO A 206 -11.64 -17.34 -1.19
C PRO A 206 -13.03 -18.00 -1.14
N ASN A 207 -13.30 -18.80 -0.11
CA ASN A 207 -14.57 -19.51 0.03
C ASN A 207 -15.48 -18.83 1.05
N ARG A 208 -16.75 -18.70 0.74
CA ARG A 208 -17.72 -17.95 1.53
C ARG A 208 -19.08 -18.65 1.60
N GLY A 209 -19.75 -18.47 2.72
CA GLY A 209 -21.06 -19.08 2.98
C GLY A 209 -20.92 -20.38 3.77
N ASP A 210 -21.73 -21.36 3.41
CA ASP A 210 -21.68 -22.70 4.03
C ASP A 210 -20.46 -23.43 3.45
N LEU A 211 -19.51 -23.80 4.29
CA LEU A 211 -18.23 -24.38 3.88
C LEU A 211 -18.27 -25.91 3.94
N THR A 212 -17.60 -26.57 3.00
CA THR A 212 -17.11 -27.94 3.15
C THR A 212 -15.80 -27.96 3.94
N VAL A 213 -15.30 -29.14 4.34
CA VAL A 213 -13.98 -29.26 4.98
C VAL A 213 -12.86 -28.79 4.06
N ALA A 214 -12.91 -29.10 2.76
CA ALA A 214 -11.93 -28.68 1.78
C ALA A 214 -11.88 -27.14 1.64
N GLU A 215 -13.03 -26.49 1.54
CA GLU A 215 -13.12 -25.01 1.46
C GLU A 215 -12.67 -24.35 2.76
N PHE A 216 -12.93 -24.97 3.91
CA PHE A 216 -12.40 -24.51 5.19
C PHE A 216 -10.86 -24.61 5.22
N ALA A 217 -10.30 -25.74 4.79
CA ALA A 217 -8.86 -25.95 4.71
C ALA A 217 -8.18 -24.90 3.81
N GLU A 218 -8.77 -24.63 2.64
CA GLU A 218 -8.29 -23.58 1.74
C GLU A 218 -8.34 -22.20 2.41
N ASN A 219 -9.41 -21.86 3.13
CA ASN A 219 -9.50 -20.62 3.88
C ASN A 219 -8.47 -20.53 5.03
N VAL A 220 -8.19 -21.63 5.73
CA VAL A 220 -7.13 -21.65 6.78
C VAL A 220 -5.76 -21.40 6.14
N ASN A 221 -5.44 -22.12 5.07
CA ASN A 221 -4.19 -21.94 4.34
C ASN A 221 -4.03 -20.50 3.83
N PHE A 222 -5.10 -19.94 3.24
CA PHE A 222 -5.13 -18.54 2.83
C PHE A 222 -4.76 -17.58 3.97
N TYR A 223 -5.31 -17.77 5.18
CA TYR A 223 -4.98 -16.89 6.30
C TYR A 223 -3.60 -17.15 6.88
N ARG A 224 -3.10 -18.39 6.84
CA ARG A 224 -1.72 -18.71 7.23
C ARG A 224 -0.73 -17.97 6.33
N ASP A 225 -0.95 -18.00 5.02
CA ASP A 225 -0.14 -17.26 4.04
C ASP A 225 -0.30 -15.74 4.21
N PHE A 226 -1.53 -15.26 4.40
CA PHE A 226 -1.82 -13.85 4.58
C PHE A 226 -1.13 -13.24 5.81
N PHE A 227 -0.98 -14.00 6.90
CA PHE A 227 -0.32 -13.58 8.14
C PHE A 227 1.12 -14.07 8.28
N ASP A 228 1.67 -14.74 7.27
CA ASP A 228 3.05 -15.24 7.23
C ASP A 228 3.37 -16.24 8.37
N TYR A 229 2.42 -17.15 8.66
CA TYR A 229 2.57 -18.21 9.65
C TYR A 229 3.27 -19.47 9.12
N GLY A 230 4.25 -19.28 8.25
CA GLY A 230 5.15 -20.32 7.77
C GLY A 230 4.56 -21.24 6.70
N GLU A 231 5.43 -21.65 5.80
CA GLU A 231 5.08 -22.40 4.59
C GLU A 231 5.24 -23.91 4.73
N ARG A 232 5.77 -24.40 5.88
CA ARG A 232 6.11 -25.81 6.04
C ARG A 232 4.88 -26.74 6.02
N TRP A 233 3.77 -26.32 6.63
CA TRP A 233 2.58 -27.12 6.80
C TRP A 233 1.37 -26.43 6.19
N SER A 234 0.55 -27.18 5.44
CA SER A 234 -0.76 -26.74 4.96
C SER A 234 -1.81 -27.82 5.19
N LEU A 235 -3.09 -27.44 5.22
CA LEU A 235 -4.19 -28.38 5.25
C LEU A 235 -4.48 -28.88 3.83
N ASP A 236 -4.66 -30.19 3.69
CA ASP A 236 -5.12 -30.80 2.44
C ASP A 236 -6.65 -30.69 2.27
N GLU A 237 -7.20 -31.26 1.21
CA GLU A 237 -8.64 -31.26 0.93
C GLU A 237 -9.50 -32.02 1.96
N ASN A 238 -8.89 -32.90 2.76
CA ASN A 238 -9.53 -33.62 3.86
C ASN A 238 -9.42 -32.85 5.18
N GLY A 239 -8.70 -31.72 5.21
CA GLY A 239 -8.41 -30.97 6.42
C GLY A 239 -7.32 -31.56 7.28
N GLU A 240 -6.47 -32.42 6.72
CA GLU A 240 -5.31 -33.00 7.39
C GLU A 240 -4.05 -32.21 7.12
N TRP A 241 -3.13 -32.13 8.12
CA TRP A 241 -1.86 -31.41 7.92
C TRP A 241 -0.92 -32.21 7.03
N ALA A 242 -0.50 -31.58 5.92
CA ALA A 242 0.48 -32.09 4.99
C ALA A 242 1.74 -31.23 4.99
N GLU A 243 2.92 -31.85 4.99
CA GLU A 243 4.18 -31.13 4.87
C GLU A 243 4.41 -30.71 3.41
N ASN A 244 4.59 -29.42 3.19
CA ASN A 244 4.86 -28.87 1.87
C ASN A 244 6.31 -29.18 1.45
N GLN A 245 6.47 -29.81 0.29
CA GLN A 245 7.78 -30.12 -0.28
C GLN A 245 8.19 -29.03 -1.27
N TYR A 246 9.17 -28.22 -0.89
CA TYR A 246 9.78 -27.23 -1.79
C TYR A 246 11.15 -27.76 -2.28
N GLU A 247 11.43 -27.70 -3.57
CA GLU A 247 12.60 -28.29 -4.22
C GLU A 247 13.96 -27.87 -3.65
N ASN A 248 14.06 -26.76 -2.92
CA ASN A 248 15.32 -26.23 -2.40
C ASN A 248 15.26 -25.83 -0.91
N VAL A 249 14.27 -26.28 -0.17
CA VAL A 249 14.10 -25.94 1.25
C VAL A 249 14.28 -27.20 2.08
N VAL A 250 15.21 -27.16 3.02
CA VAL A 250 15.41 -28.22 4.02
C VAL A 250 14.97 -27.66 5.36
N TYR A 251 13.89 -28.23 5.90
CA TYR A 251 13.43 -27.87 7.23
C TYR A 251 14.27 -28.60 8.29
N PHE A 252 14.93 -27.84 9.14
CA PHE A 252 15.66 -28.37 10.29
C PHE A 252 14.73 -28.41 11.51
N GLY A 253 14.60 -29.56 12.12
CA GLY A 253 13.76 -29.80 13.29
C GLY A 253 12.57 -30.71 12.94
N GLY A 254 12.63 -31.95 13.35
CA GLY A 254 11.55 -32.92 13.20
C GLY A 254 10.53 -32.73 14.31
N GLY A 255 9.38 -32.14 14.00
CA GLY A 255 8.17 -32.22 14.81
C GLY A 255 7.12 -32.99 14.04
N ASP A 256 6.22 -33.69 14.74
CA ASP A 256 5.13 -34.48 14.16
C ASP A 256 4.02 -33.63 13.48
N GLY A 257 4.33 -32.41 13.09
CA GLY A 257 3.38 -31.46 12.52
C GLY A 257 2.47 -30.77 13.56
N PRO A 258 1.63 -29.84 13.12
CA PRO A 258 0.65 -29.19 14.00
C PRO A 258 -0.40 -30.20 14.49
N ALA A 259 -0.97 -29.97 15.68
CA ALA A 259 -2.06 -30.76 16.18
C ALA A 259 -3.26 -30.77 15.21
N PRO A 260 -3.89 -31.94 14.94
CA PRO A 260 -4.92 -32.04 13.93
C PRO A 260 -6.23 -31.38 14.38
N PHE A 261 -6.98 -30.89 13.41
CA PHE A 261 -8.37 -30.48 13.59
C PHE A 261 -9.30 -31.72 13.54
N THR A 262 -10.40 -31.66 14.28
CA THR A 262 -11.53 -32.58 14.12
C THR A 262 -12.76 -31.79 13.70
N TYR A 263 -13.59 -32.40 12.86
CA TYR A 263 -14.68 -31.72 12.17
C TYR A 263 -16.02 -32.36 12.47
N THR A 264 -17.05 -31.55 12.70
CA THR A 264 -18.44 -31.99 12.68
C THR A 264 -19.05 -31.55 11.36
N VAL A 265 -19.54 -32.51 10.56
CA VAL A 265 -20.11 -32.26 9.24
C VAL A 265 -21.54 -32.76 9.22
N GLU A 266 -22.47 -31.97 8.72
CA GLU A 266 -23.87 -32.31 8.49
C GLU A 266 -24.25 -31.96 7.04
N ASP A 267 -24.80 -32.94 6.33
CA ASP A 267 -25.18 -32.78 4.91
C ASP A 267 -24.06 -32.21 4.02
N GLY A 268 -22.81 -32.63 4.27
CA GLY A 268 -21.63 -32.19 3.54
C GLY A 268 -21.13 -30.79 3.94
N THR A 269 -21.79 -30.13 4.86
CA THR A 269 -21.44 -28.78 5.35
C THR A 269 -20.78 -28.87 6.72
N LEU A 270 -19.69 -28.14 6.89
CA LEU A 270 -18.96 -28.01 8.14
C LEU A 270 -19.81 -27.25 9.17
N ARG A 271 -20.03 -27.84 10.35
CA ARG A 271 -20.79 -27.28 11.47
C ARG A 271 -19.93 -26.86 12.64
N ALA A 272 -18.88 -27.66 12.94
CA ALA A 272 -17.96 -27.30 14.00
C ALA A 272 -16.55 -27.79 13.69
N VAL A 273 -15.60 -27.08 14.27
CA VAL A 273 -14.17 -27.38 14.25
C VAL A 273 -13.70 -27.43 15.68
N HIS A 274 -13.05 -28.52 16.06
CA HIS A 274 -12.40 -28.70 17.34
C HIS A 274 -10.90 -28.92 17.14
N TRP A 275 -10.09 -28.32 18.02
CA TRP A 275 -8.65 -28.48 18.05
C TRP A 275 -8.19 -28.59 19.52
N ALA A 276 -7.26 -29.48 19.78
CA ALA A 276 -6.68 -29.66 21.10
C ALA A 276 -5.17 -29.90 20.99
N TYR A 277 -4.44 -29.30 21.89
CA TYR A 277 -2.99 -29.47 22.03
C TYR A 277 -2.65 -29.67 23.49
N THR A 278 -1.76 -30.66 23.77
CA THR A 278 -1.23 -30.86 25.12
C THR A 278 0.22 -31.28 25.00
N GLU A 279 1.09 -30.58 25.71
CA GLU A 279 2.51 -30.89 25.79
C GLU A 279 3.00 -30.73 27.22
N THR A 280 3.95 -31.61 27.61
CA THR A 280 4.58 -31.59 28.93
C THR A 280 6.09 -31.63 28.74
N ALA A 281 6.77 -30.49 29.03
CA ALA A 281 8.21 -30.35 28.90
C ALA A 281 8.74 -29.25 29.84
N GLU A 282 10.05 -29.14 30.00
CA GLU A 282 10.66 -28.03 30.72
C GLU A 282 10.62 -26.74 29.87
N THR A 283 10.66 -26.88 28.55
CA THR A 283 10.51 -25.78 27.60
C THR A 283 9.58 -26.19 26.46
N ILE A 284 8.57 -25.39 26.19
CA ILE A 284 7.60 -25.62 25.12
C ILE A 284 7.70 -24.45 24.14
N TYR A 285 8.08 -24.75 22.89
CA TYR A 285 8.21 -23.80 21.81
C TYR A 285 7.01 -23.92 20.87
N GLY A 286 6.29 -22.83 20.69
CA GLY A 286 5.20 -22.76 19.71
C GLY A 286 4.06 -23.72 20.01
N THR A 287 3.00 -23.25 20.58
CA THR A 287 1.85 -24.07 20.98
C THR A 287 0.90 -24.37 19.83
N GLY A 288 1.11 -23.75 18.67
CA GLY A 288 0.22 -23.89 17.51
C GLY A 288 -1.13 -23.17 17.67
N ASP A 289 -1.28 -22.28 18.66
CA ASP A 289 -2.49 -21.50 18.87
C ASP A 289 -2.81 -20.57 17.69
N GLU A 290 -1.81 -20.20 16.88
CA GLU A 290 -2.01 -19.50 15.61
C GLU A 290 -2.93 -20.30 14.66
N ASN A 291 -2.89 -21.64 14.68
CA ASN A 291 -3.77 -22.48 13.87
C ASN A 291 -5.23 -22.34 14.30
N ALA A 292 -5.48 -22.30 15.61
CA ALA A 292 -6.81 -22.03 16.16
C ALA A 292 -7.33 -20.64 15.77
N ARG A 293 -6.46 -19.64 15.80
CA ARG A 293 -6.79 -18.26 15.34
C ARG A 293 -7.15 -18.25 13.86
N MET A 294 -6.38 -18.93 13.01
CA MET A 294 -6.66 -19.03 11.57
C MET A 294 -7.93 -19.82 11.29
N ALA A 295 -8.19 -20.90 12.05
CA ALA A 295 -9.44 -21.66 11.96
C ALA A 295 -10.67 -20.81 12.31
N TYR A 296 -10.60 -20.03 13.39
CA TYR A 296 -11.68 -19.09 13.72
C TYR A 296 -11.91 -18.04 12.61
N LEU A 297 -10.82 -17.47 12.12
CA LEU A 297 -10.88 -16.46 11.08
C LEU A 297 -11.46 -17.03 9.76
N ALA A 298 -11.05 -18.25 9.40
CA ALA A 298 -11.55 -18.97 8.22
C ALA A 298 -13.07 -19.17 8.27
N LEU A 299 -13.62 -19.51 9.44
CA LEU A 299 -15.06 -19.67 9.65
C LEU A 299 -15.78 -18.31 9.69
N ALA A 300 -15.30 -17.38 10.53
CA ALA A 300 -15.98 -16.14 10.81
C ALA A 300 -15.99 -15.19 9.59
N ALA A 301 -14.87 -15.12 8.85
CA ALA A 301 -14.79 -14.29 7.66
C ALA A 301 -15.59 -14.84 6.48
N ALA A 302 -15.81 -16.16 6.42
CA ALA A 302 -16.60 -16.79 5.39
C ALA A 302 -18.11 -16.50 5.50
N GLN A 303 -18.59 -16.06 6.67
CA GLN A 303 -20.02 -15.86 6.88
C GLN A 303 -20.64 -14.83 5.95
N LYS A 304 -21.84 -15.10 5.44
CA LYS A 304 -22.61 -14.24 4.48
C LYS A 304 -22.75 -12.78 4.93
N GLY A 305 -22.75 -12.53 6.23
CA GLY A 305 -22.80 -11.17 6.80
C GLY A 305 -21.47 -10.46 6.90
N THR A 306 -20.36 -11.09 6.54
CA THR A 306 -19.02 -10.49 6.54
C THR A 306 -18.76 -9.83 5.18
N SER A 307 -18.26 -8.61 5.19
CA SER A 307 -18.06 -7.77 4.01
C SER A 307 -16.82 -6.89 4.19
N LEU A 308 -16.43 -6.15 3.17
CA LEU A 308 -15.35 -5.16 3.21
C LEU A 308 -15.46 -4.18 4.40
N PHE A 309 -16.68 -3.84 4.82
CA PHE A 309 -16.91 -2.84 5.87
C PHE A 309 -16.69 -3.37 7.29
N ASN A 310 -16.71 -4.67 7.48
CA ASN A 310 -16.64 -5.27 8.81
C ASN A 310 -15.58 -6.38 8.97
N ILE A 311 -14.90 -6.83 7.91
CA ILE A 311 -13.83 -7.85 7.97
C ILE A 311 -12.73 -7.47 8.97
N ARG A 312 -12.35 -6.20 9.04
CA ARG A 312 -11.35 -5.72 9.99
C ARG A 312 -11.73 -5.98 11.45
N SER A 313 -13.03 -6.03 11.76
CA SER A 313 -13.51 -6.31 13.12
C SER A 313 -13.30 -7.78 13.48
N VAL A 314 -13.44 -8.70 12.52
CA VAL A 314 -13.13 -10.12 12.71
C VAL A 314 -11.63 -10.30 12.95
N VAL A 315 -10.81 -9.73 12.07
CA VAL A 315 -9.34 -9.81 12.16
C VAL A 315 -8.81 -9.26 13.49
N LYS A 316 -9.39 -8.19 14.01
CA LYS A 316 -9.00 -7.63 15.31
C LYS A 316 -9.22 -8.60 16.48
N GLN A 317 -10.17 -9.52 16.40
CA GLN A 317 -10.45 -10.48 17.48
C GLN A 317 -9.30 -11.48 17.65
N ILE A 318 -8.60 -11.83 16.58
CA ILE A 318 -7.46 -12.75 16.65
C ILE A 318 -6.16 -12.10 17.16
N GLY A 319 -6.05 -10.79 17.09
CA GLY A 319 -4.89 -10.00 17.54
C GLY A 319 -4.99 -9.56 19.01
N SER A 320 -5.96 -10.05 19.78
CA SER A 320 -6.09 -9.72 21.20
C SER A 320 -5.16 -10.60 22.05
N ASN A 321 -4.61 -10.03 23.12
CA ASN A 321 -3.78 -10.76 24.10
C ASN A 321 -4.55 -11.85 24.87
N SER A 322 -5.85 -12.01 24.62
CA SER A 322 -6.71 -13.04 25.23
C SER A 322 -6.33 -14.48 24.87
N TRP A 323 -5.44 -14.64 23.89
CA TRP A 323 -4.94 -15.94 23.42
C TRP A 323 -3.62 -16.34 24.09
N GLU A 324 -3.06 -15.49 24.95
CA GLU A 324 -1.75 -15.71 25.55
C GLU A 324 -1.88 -16.16 27.02
N GLY A 325 -1.06 -17.11 27.41
CA GLY A 325 -0.99 -17.60 28.78
C GLY A 325 -2.19 -18.45 29.19
N ASP A 326 -2.49 -18.47 30.51
CA ASP A 326 -3.66 -19.16 31.09
C ASP A 326 -4.90 -18.30 30.80
N ALA A 327 -5.74 -18.74 29.86
CA ALA A 327 -6.82 -17.95 29.29
C ALA A 327 -8.11 -18.77 29.12
N ASP A 328 -9.26 -18.14 29.33
CA ASP A 328 -10.58 -18.59 28.90
C ASP A 328 -11.18 -17.46 28.07
N TYR A 329 -11.19 -17.65 26.78
CA TYR A 329 -11.62 -16.62 25.82
C TYR A 329 -12.75 -17.13 24.95
N SER A 330 -13.81 -16.34 24.80
CA SER A 330 -14.89 -16.63 23.88
C SER A 330 -15.13 -15.43 22.97
N ALA A 331 -15.41 -15.70 21.72
CA ALA A 331 -15.80 -14.71 20.73
C ALA A 331 -17.00 -15.21 19.93
N ALA A 332 -17.76 -14.27 19.41
CA ALA A 332 -18.84 -14.55 18.50
C ALA A 332 -18.79 -13.58 17.32
N TRP A 333 -19.05 -14.10 16.13
CA TRP A 333 -19.19 -13.30 14.91
C TRP A 333 -20.30 -13.88 14.04
N LYS A 334 -21.39 -13.14 13.89
CA LYS A 334 -22.60 -13.60 13.20
C LYS A 334 -23.14 -14.86 13.85
N ASN A 335 -23.17 -15.96 13.11
CA ASN A 335 -23.56 -17.28 13.58
C ASN A 335 -22.37 -18.18 13.96
N VAL A 336 -21.16 -17.66 14.01
CA VAL A 336 -19.99 -18.39 14.49
C VAL A 336 -19.77 -18.06 15.96
N GLU A 337 -19.79 -19.06 16.80
CA GLU A 337 -19.39 -18.98 18.21
C GLU A 337 -18.09 -19.72 18.39
N MET A 338 -17.15 -19.17 19.16
CA MET A 338 -15.86 -19.74 19.43
C MET A 338 -15.55 -19.68 20.91
N ARG A 339 -14.94 -20.73 21.41
CA ARG A 339 -14.32 -20.80 22.74
C ARG A 339 -12.89 -21.30 22.63
N TYR A 340 -11.99 -20.65 23.32
CA TYR A 340 -10.59 -21.04 23.50
C TYR A 340 -10.29 -21.08 24.99
N ASP A 341 -9.74 -22.23 25.44
CA ASP A 341 -9.35 -22.44 26.83
C ASP A 341 -7.89 -22.89 26.86
N ALA A 342 -7.07 -22.13 27.59
CA ALA A 342 -5.67 -22.44 27.81
C ALA A 342 -5.43 -22.68 29.31
N ARG A 343 -4.81 -23.79 29.65
CA ARG A 343 -4.46 -24.18 31.02
C ARG A 343 -2.99 -24.54 31.09
N ILE A 344 -2.29 -23.92 32.01
CA ILE A 344 -0.87 -24.16 32.22
C ILE A 344 -0.69 -24.64 33.66
N LYS A 345 -0.10 -25.81 33.83
CA LYS A 345 0.25 -26.38 35.12
C LYS A 345 1.74 -26.30 35.35
N GLY A 346 2.15 -25.84 36.52
CA GLY A 346 3.54 -25.59 36.93
C GLY A 346 3.85 -24.09 36.98
N GLU A 347 4.99 -23.74 37.58
CA GLU A 347 5.48 -22.39 37.58
C GLU A 347 6.24 -22.12 36.28
N TYR A 348 5.82 -21.13 35.54
CA TYR A 348 6.37 -20.85 34.22
C TYR A 348 6.69 -19.37 33.97
N TYR A 349 7.61 -19.15 33.07
CA TYR A 349 7.84 -17.88 32.40
C TYR A 349 7.32 -17.98 30.97
N TYR A 350 6.58 -16.96 30.52
CA TYR A 350 6.16 -16.82 29.10
C TYR A 350 6.84 -15.61 28.49
N GLY A 351 7.50 -15.78 27.37
CA GLY A 351 8.10 -14.69 26.60
C GLY A 351 8.61 -15.18 25.26
N GLU A 352 8.60 -14.29 24.26
CA GLU A 352 9.08 -14.55 22.90
C GLU A 352 8.49 -15.81 22.23
N GLY A 353 7.24 -16.16 22.59
CA GLY A 353 6.53 -17.30 21.99
C GLY A 353 6.88 -18.67 22.57
N PHE A 354 7.53 -18.75 23.73
CA PHE A 354 7.79 -20.00 24.41
C PHE A 354 7.41 -19.96 25.89
N PHE A 355 7.14 -21.13 26.45
CA PHE A 355 6.95 -21.35 27.87
C PHE A 355 8.16 -22.06 28.44
N LEU A 356 8.68 -21.57 29.56
CA LEU A 356 9.83 -22.12 30.27
C LEU A 356 9.44 -22.43 31.70
N SER A 357 9.76 -23.61 32.19
CA SER A 357 9.63 -23.93 33.63
C SER A 357 10.55 -23.05 34.47
N MET A 358 10.02 -22.49 35.53
CA MET A 358 10.81 -21.72 36.51
C MET A 358 11.44 -22.62 37.59
N GLN A 359 11.15 -23.93 37.61
CA GLN A 359 11.71 -24.89 38.55
C GLN A 359 12.56 -25.91 37.77
N ASP A 360 13.86 -25.96 38.07
CA ASP A 360 14.81 -26.89 37.45
C ASP A 360 14.34 -28.34 37.60
N GLY A 361 14.30 -29.07 36.49
CA GLY A 361 13.93 -30.48 36.45
C GLY A 361 12.43 -30.79 36.67
N GLN A 362 11.58 -29.74 36.72
CA GLN A 362 10.13 -29.92 36.79
C GLN A 362 9.47 -29.46 35.50
N PRO A 363 8.84 -30.36 34.73
CA PRO A 363 8.17 -29.96 33.51
C PRO A 363 6.87 -29.18 33.80
N ILE A 364 6.55 -28.28 32.92
CA ILE A 364 5.23 -27.63 32.83
C ILE A 364 4.36 -28.41 31.86
N THR A 365 3.04 -28.34 32.04
CA THR A 365 2.07 -28.89 31.11
C THR A 365 1.20 -27.76 30.56
N VAL A 366 1.22 -27.61 29.26
CA VAL A 366 0.34 -26.69 28.54
C VAL A 366 -0.76 -27.49 27.89
N THR A 367 -2.01 -27.15 28.15
CA THR A 367 -3.18 -27.72 27.51
C THR A 367 -4.02 -26.60 26.89
N LEU A 368 -4.22 -26.69 25.59
CA LEU A 368 -5.03 -25.76 24.83
C LEU A 368 -6.19 -26.48 24.17
N THR A 369 -7.37 -25.91 24.23
CA THR A 369 -8.53 -26.39 23.49
C THR A 369 -9.22 -25.24 22.75
N PHE A 370 -9.66 -25.53 21.56
CA PHE A 370 -10.39 -24.61 20.72
C PHE A 370 -11.61 -25.30 20.13
N ASP A 371 -12.75 -24.66 20.29
CA ASP A 371 -14.02 -25.09 19.73
C ASP A 371 -14.63 -23.90 18.97
N ALA A 372 -14.96 -24.11 17.72
CA ALA A 372 -15.73 -23.16 16.94
C ALA A 372 -16.92 -23.86 16.29
N ARG A 373 -18.10 -23.27 16.40
CA ARG A 373 -19.33 -23.85 15.87
C ARG A 373 -20.20 -22.80 15.18
N LEU A 374 -20.95 -23.26 14.21
CA LEU A 374 -22.03 -22.47 13.59
C LEU A 374 -23.30 -22.63 14.44
N ALA A 375 -23.79 -21.52 15.00
CA ALA A 375 -25.10 -21.49 15.64
C ALA A 375 -26.21 -21.69 14.59
N GLU A 376 -27.26 -22.42 14.96
CA GLU A 376 -28.44 -22.66 14.12
C GLU A 376 -29.17 -21.36 13.67
#